data_9712239e5b98547b17b948ff96a91f34
#
_entry.id   9712239e5b98547b17b948ff96a91f34
#
_cell.length_a   1.000
_cell.length_b   1.000
_cell.length_c   1.000
_cell.angle_alpha   90.00
_cell.angle_beta   90.00
_cell.angle_gamma   90.00
#
_symmetry.space_group_name_H-M   'P 1'
#
loop_
_entity.id
_entity.type
_entity.pdbx_description
1 polymer ?
#
loop_
_entity_poly.entity_id
_entity_poly.type
_entity_poly.pdbx_seq_one_letter_code
_entity_poly.pdbx_strand_id
1 'polypeptide(L)'
;MSEEINRDMERAEEYEQTTSRVSALGKNKFELSTGLIIAARYADKLRRVTLVAFSKFVPKDVIIRDISELNKQLYSKIVEEMKLNKLDVIKITLEAEYDDENKKLNFSNIRIIRYLTEEQCEEKYKSIIEENEKIKKEISNLKEKLQDLVNIIK
;
A
#
# COMPACT_ATOMS: atom_id res chain seq x y z
N MET A 1 -9.61 5.88 26.64
CA MET A 1 -9.28 6.06 25.21
C MET A 1 -8.68 7.45 25.01
N SER A 2 -7.72 7.56 24.13
CA SER A 2 -7.12 8.84 23.82
C SER A 2 -8.08 9.73 23.01
N GLU A 3 -7.90 11.04 23.09
CA GLU A 3 -8.66 12.00 22.27
C GLU A 3 -8.54 11.74 20.78
N GLU A 4 -7.38 11.23 20.37
CA GLU A 4 -7.10 10.87 19.00
C GLU A 4 -8.03 9.74 18.49
N ILE A 5 -8.24 8.70 19.29
CA ILE A 5 -9.16 7.62 18.97
C ILE A 5 -10.60 8.11 18.87
N ASN A 6 -11.04 8.94 19.81
CA ASN A 6 -12.38 9.52 19.79
C ASN A 6 -12.61 10.39 18.55
N ARG A 7 -11.62 11.19 18.18
CA ARG A 7 -11.67 12.00 16.97
C ARG A 7 -11.74 11.14 15.71
N ASP A 8 -11.01 10.03 15.66
CA ASP A 8 -11.07 9.09 14.54
C ASP A 8 -12.43 8.41 14.43
N MET A 9 -13.06 8.12 15.56
CA MET A 9 -14.42 7.56 15.60
C MET A 9 -15.45 8.53 15.06
N GLU A 10 -15.39 9.82 15.45
CA GLU A 10 -16.26 10.86 14.93
C GLU A 10 -16.08 11.05 13.41
N ARG A 11 -14.85 11.09 12.97
CA ARG A 11 -14.54 11.19 11.52
C ARG A 11 -14.98 9.96 10.73
N ALA A 12 -14.95 8.78 11.33
CA ALA A 12 -15.45 7.56 10.69
C ALA A 12 -16.96 7.64 10.44
N GLU A 13 -17.72 8.20 11.37
CA GLU A 13 -19.15 8.39 11.20
C GLU A 13 -19.47 9.37 10.06
N GLU A 14 -18.74 10.47 9.97
CA GLU A 14 -18.86 11.42 8.86
C GLU A 14 -18.46 10.79 7.53
N TYR A 15 -17.41 9.99 7.56
CA TYR A 15 -16.83 9.34 6.38
C TYR A 15 -17.76 8.33 5.73
N GLU A 16 -18.55 7.63 6.52
CA GLU A 16 -19.55 6.67 6.04
C GLU A 16 -20.53 7.28 5.05
N GLN A 17 -20.79 8.57 5.20
CA GLN A 17 -21.74 9.29 4.34
C GLN A 17 -21.15 9.77 3.01
N THR A 18 -19.81 9.81 2.89
CA THR A 18 -19.17 10.53 1.79
C THR A 18 -18.28 9.71 0.88
N THR A 19 -17.86 8.48 1.24
CA THR A 19 -16.90 7.72 0.44
C THR A 19 -17.15 6.22 0.42
N SER A 20 -16.89 5.60 -0.75
CA SER A 20 -16.99 4.16 -0.98
C SER A 20 -15.59 3.50 -0.91
N ARG A 21 -14.92 3.60 0.23
CA ARG A 21 -13.63 2.91 0.44
C ARG A 21 -13.77 1.56 1.12
N VAL A 22 -15.01 1.14 1.30
CA VAL A 22 -15.39 -0.13 1.89
C VAL A 22 -16.27 -0.85 0.90
N SER A 23 -15.88 -2.06 0.52
CA SER A 23 -16.66 -2.92 -0.37
C SER A 23 -17.01 -4.21 0.33
N ALA A 24 -18.30 -4.55 0.38
CA ALA A 24 -18.74 -5.80 0.99
C ALA A 24 -18.37 -6.99 0.11
N LEU A 25 -17.68 -7.97 0.68
CA LEU A 25 -17.32 -9.23 0.04
C LEU A 25 -18.17 -10.41 0.53
N GLY A 26 -18.91 -10.21 1.61
CA GLY A 26 -19.76 -11.22 2.22
C GLY A 26 -20.48 -10.63 3.41
N LYS A 27 -21.10 -11.48 4.25
CA LYS A 27 -21.90 -11.02 5.39
C LYS A 27 -21.07 -10.27 6.43
N ASN A 28 -19.87 -10.79 6.76
CA ASN A 28 -18.97 -10.22 7.76
C ASN A 28 -17.60 -9.91 7.18
N LYS A 29 -17.49 -9.82 5.88
CA LYS A 29 -16.23 -9.64 5.18
C LYS A 29 -16.27 -8.42 4.29
N PHE A 30 -15.23 -7.59 4.38
CA PHE A 30 -15.12 -6.36 3.61
C PHE A 30 -13.72 -6.21 3.02
N GLU A 31 -13.67 -5.61 1.85
CA GLU A 31 -12.42 -5.07 1.33
C GLU A 31 -12.31 -3.62 1.77
N LEU A 32 -11.19 -3.28 2.39
CA LEU A 32 -10.91 -1.95 2.91
C LEU A 32 -9.78 -1.31 2.12
N SER A 33 -9.91 -0.03 1.84
CA SER A 33 -8.89 0.75 1.15
C SER A 33 -8.67 2.09 1.85
N THR A 34 -7.43 2.46 2.01
CA THR A 34 -7.09 3.81 2.50
C THR A 34 -7.27 4.86 1.41
N GLY A 35 -7.29 4.46 0.13
CA GLY A 35 -7.06 5.37 -0.97
C GLY A 35 -5.63 5.91 -0.92
N LEU A 36 -5.33 6.92 -1.71
CA LEU A 36 -4.01 7.55 -1.74
C LEU A 36 -3.81 8.40 -0.49
N ILE A 37 -2.77 8.08 0.26
CA ILE A 37 -2.40 8.79 1.49
C ILE A 37 -0.88 8.95 1.56
N ILE A 38 -0.41 9.84 2.42
CA ILE A 38 1.01 9.83 2.79
C ILE A 38 1.26 8.72 3.82
N ALA A 39 2.45 8.11 3.76
CA ALA A 39 2.78 6.97 4.61
C ALA A 39 2.59 7.25 6.10
N ALA A 40 2.89 8.46 6.55
CA ALA A 40 2.73 8.87 7.96
C ALA A 40 1.30 8.74 8.49
N ARG A 41 0.30 8.70 7.62
CA ARG A 41 -1.11 8.68 8.00
C ARG A 41 -1.80 7.31 7.90
N TYR A 42 -1.05 6.26 7.62
CA TYR A 42 -1.65 4.95 7.39
C TYR A 42 -2.48 4.44 8.59
N ALA A 43 -1.97 4.59 9.80
CA ALA A 43 -2.62 4.07 11.01
C ALA A 43 -3.97 4.73 11.28
N ASP A 44 -4.02 6.05 11.21
CA ASP A 44 -5.25 6.81 11.40
C ASP A 44 -6.29 6.48 10.33
N LYS A 45 -5.86 6.37 9.10
CA LYS A 45 -6.75 6.08 7.97
C LYS A 45 -7.33 4.67 8.06
N LEU A 46 -6.50 3.68 8.35
CA LEU A 46 -6.97 2.29 8.52
C LEU A 46 -7.93 2.16 9.69
N ARG A 47 -7.67 2.84 10.80
CA ARG A 47 -8.57 2.86 11.95
C ARG A 47 -9.95 3.38 11.55
N ARG A 48 -9.99 4.52 10.86
CA ARG A 48 -11.25 5.13 10.40
C ARG A 48 -12.02 4.24 9.44
N VAL A 49 -11.34 3.69 8.45
CA VAL A 49 -11.97 2.83 7.44
C VAL A 49 -12.51 1.55 8.08
N THR A 50 -11.78 0.96 9.00
CA THR A 50 -12.22 -0.24 9.72
C THR A 50 -13.43 0.05 10.60
N LEU A 51 -13.45 1.19 11.29
CA LEU A 51 -14.60 1.63 12.08
C LEU A 51 -15.84 1.82 11.20
N VAL A 52 -15.70 2.44 10.03
CA VAL A 52 -16.81 2.60 9.07
C VAL A 52 -17.38 1.24 8.69
N ALA A 53 -16.53 0.26 8.39
CA ALA A 53 -16.97 -1.04 7.92
C ALA A 53 -17.69 -1.87 8.99
N PHE A 54 -17.21 -1.84 10.23
CA PHE A 54 -17.63 -2.80 11.25
C PHE A 54 -18.38 -2.21 12.45
N SER A 55 -18.45 -0.89 12.61
CA SER A 55 -19.00 -0.27 13.82
C SER A 55 -20.48 -0.59 14.10
N LYS A 56 -21.24 -0.98 13.09
CA LYS A 56 -22.68 -1.29 13.24
C LYS A 56 -22.94 -2.65 13.87
N PHE A 57 -22.00 -3.59 13.78
CA PHE A 57 -22.23 -4.96 14.26
C PHE A 57 -21.05 -5.55 15.04
N VAL A 58 -19.96 -4.85 15.18
CA VAL A 58 -18.81 -5.26 15.99
C VAL A 58 -18.57 -4.22 17.10
N PRO A 59 -18.32 -4.65 18.35
CA PRO A 59 -17.98 -3.71 19.41
C PRO A 59 -16.75 -2.87 19.06
N LYS A 60 -16.80 -1.57 19.34
CA LYS A 60 -15.73 -0.62 19.00
C LYS A 60 -14.38 -0.96 19.64
N ASP A 61 -14.41 -1.49 20.87
CA ASP A 61 -13.20 -1.91 21.58
C ASP A 61 -12.49 -3.07 20.86
N VAL A 62 -13.25 -4.01 20.30
CA VAL A 62 -12.70 -5.11 19.48
C VAL A 62 -12.05 -4.57 18.21
N ILE A 63 -12.73 -3.67 17.52
CA ILE A 63 -12.20 -3.05 16.29
C ILE A 63 -10.89 -2.34 16.57
N ILE A 64 -10.85 -1.49 17.59
CA ILE A 64 -9.66 -0.71 17.94
C ILE A 64 -8.52 -1.61 18.38
N ARG A 65 -8.80 -2.63 19.17
CA ARG A 65 -7.80 -3.60 19.60
C ARG A 65 -7.12 -4.28 18.41
N ASP A 66 -7.93 -4.81 17.51
CA ASP A 66 -7.42 -5.63 16.40
C ASP A 66 -6.77 -4.79 15.31
N ILE A 67 -7.31 -3.60 15.00
CA ILE A 67 -6.65 -2.71 14.04
C ILE A 67 -5.35 -2.12 14.61
N SER A 68 -5.27 -1.90 15.90
CA SER A 68 -4.04 -1.43 16.53
C SER A 68 -2.93 -2.47 16.43
N GLU A 69 -3.28 -3.74 16.59
CA GLU A 69 -2.32 -4.84 16.41
C GLU A 69 -1.85 -4.93 14.96
N LEU A 70 -2.76 -4.82 14.00
CA LEU A 70 -2.40 -4.78 12.58
C LEU A 70 -1.48 -3.59 12.27
N ASN A 71 -1.80 -2.42 12.81
CA ASN A 71 -0.99 -1.22 12.59
C ASN A 71 0.44 -1.37 13.11
N LYS A 72 0.65 -2.09 14.19
CA LYS A 72 2.00 -2.42 14.69
C LYS A 72 2.75 -3.32 13.71
N GLN A 73 2.09 -4.32 13.16
CA GLN A 73 2.68 -5.20 12.15
C GLN A 73 3.02 -4.42 10.87
N LEU A 74 2.13 -3.53 10.45
CA LEU A 74 2.34 -2.68 9.28
C LEU A 74 3.46 -1.67 9.50
N TYR A 75 3.65 -1.19 10.71
CA TYR A 75 4.78 -0.31 11.03
C TYR A 75 6.12 -0.97 10.70
N SER A 76 6.31 -2.20 11.15
CA SER A 76 7.51 -2.96 10.81
C SER A 76 7.69 -3.11 9.31
N LYS A 77 6.62 -3.39 8.58
CA LYS A 77 6.66 -3.55 7.14
C LYS A 77 6.95 -2.24 6.41
N ILE A 78 6.28 -1.17 6.76
CA ILE A 78 6.40 0.14 6.08
C ILE A 78 7.74 0.82 6.41
N VAL A 79 8.11 0.83 7.69
CA VAL A 79 9.27 1.59 8.16
C VAL A 79 10.55 0.78 8.09
N GLU A 80 10.52 -0.47 8.52
CA GLU A 80 11.72 -1.30 8.65
C GLU A 80 12.06 -2.06 7.37
N GLU A 81 11.09 -2.71 6.73
CA GLU A 81 11.31 -3.50 5.52
C GLU A 81 11.32 -2.65 4.25
N MET A 82 10.28 -1.88 4.02
CA MET A 82 10.13 -1.04 2.82
C MET A 82 10.87 0.27 2.92
N LYS A 83 11.21 0.71 4.14
CA LYS A 83 11.91 1.97 4.42
C LYS A 83 11.27 3.18 3.74
N LEU A 84 9.96 3.27 3.81
CA LEU A 84 9.22 4.37 3.21
C LEU A 84 9.42 5.66 3.99
N ASN A 85 9.49 6.76 3.26
CA ASN A 85 9.52 8.11 3.85
C ASN A 85 8.10 8.48 4.30
N LYS A 86 7.99 9.28 5.34
CA LYS A 86 6.71 9.77 5.88
C LYS A 86 5.82 10.44 4.83
N LEU A 87 6.41 11.10 3.85
CA LEU A 87 5.69 11.82 2.80
C LEU A 87 5.48 11.02 1.53
N ASP A 88 5.98 9.79 1.47
CA ASP A 88 5.72 8.92 0.33
C ASP A 88 4.22 8.65 0.20
N VAL A 89 3.72 8.68 -1.03
CA VAL A 89 2.32 8.41 -1.33
C VAL A 89 2.13 6.91 -1.47
N ILE A 90 1.22 6.37 -0.69
CA ILE A 90 0.91 4.94 -0.68
C ILE A 90 -0.59 4.70 -0.72
N LYS A 91 -0.97 3.49 -1.05
CA LYS A 91 -2.33 2.98 -0.90
C LYS A 91 -2.25 1.61 -0.25
N ILE A 92 -3.02 1.40 0.80
CA ILE A 92 -3.14 0.11 1.47
C ILE A 92 -4.53 -0.44 1.19
N THR A 93 -4.58 -1.66 0.68
CA THR A 93 -5.81 -2.42 0.52
C THR A 93 -5.68 -3.73 1.27
N LEU A 94 -6.75 -4.16 1.89
CA LEU A 94 -6.80 -5.41 2.63
C LEU A 94 -8.22 -5.95 2.70
N GLU A 95 -8.35 -7.21 3.04
CA GLU A 95 -9.62 -7.84 3.36
C GLU A 95 -9.70 -8.03 4.87
N ALA A 96 -10.85 -7.72 5.45
CA ALA A 96 -11.12 -7.90 6.86
C ALA A 96 -12.41 -8.70 7.05
N GLU A 97 -12.37 -9.68 7.93
CA GLU A 97 -13.51 -10.53 8.26
C GLU A 97 -13.69 -10.61 9.77
N TYR A 98 -14.94 -10.46 10.23
CA TYR A 98 -15.26 -10.60 11.62
C TYR A 98 -15.63 -12.06 11.95
N ASP A 99 -14.91 -12.62 12.90
CA ASP A 99 -15.19 -13.95 13.45
C ASP A 99 -16.05 -13.81 14.71
N ASP A 100 -17.34 -14.14 14.59
CA ASP A 100 -18.30 -14.06 15.68
C ASP A 100 -17.99 -15.03 16.83
N GLU A 101 -17.43 -16.19 16.51
CA GLU A 101 -17.12 -17.21 17.51
C GLU A 101 -15.98 -16.80 18.43
N ASN A 102 -14.91 -16.27 17.83
CA ASN A 102 -13.71 -15.82 18.56
C ASN A 102 -13.74 -14.33 18.91
N LYS A 103 -14.76 -13.62 18.46
CA LYS A 103 -14.91 -12.15 18.64
C LYS A 103 -13.66 -11.40 18.24
N LYS A 104 -13.22 -11.63 17.01
CA LYS A 104 -11.95 -11.14 16.49
C LYS A 104 -12.09 -10.74 15.02
N LEU A 105 -11.38 -9.67 14.63
CA LEU A 105 -11.22 -9.29 13.24
C LEU A 105 -9.97 -9.98 12.68
N ASN A 106 -10.12 -10.64 11.54
CA ASN A 106 -9.02 -11.25 10.82
C ASN A 106 -8.75 -10.46 9.54
N PHE A 107 -7.49 -10.11 9.33
CA PHE A 107 -7.06 -9.35 8.17
C PHE A 107 -6.24 -10.22 7.24
N SER A 108 -6.50 -10.10 5.94
CA SER A 108 -5.83 -10.89 4.90
C SER A 108 -5.67 -10.09 3.62
N ASN A 109 -4.91 -10.64 2.67
CA ASN A 109 -4.64 -10.00 1.37
C ASN A 109 -4.19 -8.54 1.49
N ILE A 110 -3.26 -8.29 2.40
CA ILE A 110 -2.73 -6.95 2.64
C ILE A 110 -1.79 -6.57 1.52
N ARG A 111 -2.10 -5.45 0.85
CA ARG A 111 -1.29 -4.89 -0.22
C ARG A 111 -0.92 -3.46 0.11
N ILE A 112 0.36 -3.16 0.06
CA ILE A 112 0.87 -1.81 0.21
C ILE A 112 1.50 -1.42 -1.13
N ILE A 113 0.91 -0.42 -1.78
CA ILE A 113 1.36 0.06 -3.09
C ILE A 113 1.95 1.45 -2.91
N ARG A 114 3.19 1.63 -3.35
CA ARG A 114 3.86 2.92 -3.36
C ARG A 114 3.67 3.58 -4.73
N TYR A 115 3.28 4.84 -4.71
CA TYR A 115 3.13 5.66 -5.91
C TYR A 115 4.28 6.63 -6.02
N LEU A 116 4.88 6.68 -7.20
CA LEU A 116 6.01 7.56 -7.49
C LEU A 116 5.63 8.53 -8.59
N THR A 117 6.12 9.77 -8.50
CA THR A 117 6.07 10.68 -9.64
C THR A 117 6.99 10.17 -10.75
N GLU A 118 6.83 10.68 -11.97
CA GLU A 118 7.73 10.32 -13.08
C GLU A 118 9.19 10.62 -12.72
N GLU A 119 9.44 11.76 -12.09
CA GLU A 119 10.79 12.16 -11.65
C GLU A 119 11.37 11.19 -10.63
N GLN A 120 10.58 10.81 -9.63
CA GLN A 120 11.00 9.84 -8.62
C GLN A 120 11.29 8.47 -9.22
N CYS A 121 10.46 8.05 -10.17
CA CYS A 121 10.62 6.79 -10.88
C CYS A 121 11.90 6.80 -11.72
N GLU A 122 12.14 7.86 -12.47
CA GLU A 122 13.36 8.05 -13.27
C GLU A 122 14.61 8.03 -12.40
N GLU A 123 14.58 8.73 -11.27
CA GLU A 123 15.69 8.76 -10.33
C GLU A 123 15.98 7.39 -9.73
N LYS A 124 14.94 6.67 -9.35
CA LYS A 124 15.07 5.31 -8.79
C LYS A 124 15.70 4.32 -9.76
N TYR A 125 15.37 4.43 -11.05
CA TYR A 125 15.84 3.51 -12.08
C TYR A 125 16.93 4.10 -12.98
N LYS A 126 17.46 5.28 -12.65
CA LYS A 126 18.46 5.97 -13.43
C LYS A 126 19.68 5.11 -13.77
N SER A 127 20.22 4.41 -12.78
CA SER A 127 21.36 3.53 -12.99
C SER A 127 21.06 2.39 -13.94
N ILE A 128 19.85 1.83 -13.88
CA ILE A 128 19.40 0.75 -14.75
C ILE A 128 19.22 1.27 -16.18
N ILE A 129 18.67 2.46 -16.35
CA ILE A 129 18.48 3.10 -17.65
C ILE A 129 19.83 3.38 -18.31
N GLU A 130 20.79 3.93 -17.57
CA GLU A 130 22.14 4.20 -18.03
C GLU A 130 22.86 2.91 -18.44
N GLU A 131 22.73 1.86 -17.67
CA GLU A 131 23.30 0.54 -17.99
C GLU A 131 22.67 -0.05 -19.26
N ASN A 132 21.35 0.06 -19.41
CA ASN A 132 20.66 -0.39 -20.62
C ASN A 132 21.14 0.33 -21.88
N GLU A 133 21.30 1.65 -21.81
CA GLU A 133 21.81 2.46 -22.93
C GLU A 133 23.23 2.05 -23.31
N LYS A 134 24.08 1.82 -22.29
CA LYS A 134 25.46 1.34 -22.49
C LYS A 134 25.49 -0.02 -23.17
N ILE A 135 24.67 -0.96 -22.73
CA ILE A 135 24.56 -2.30 -23.32
C ILE A 135 24.07 -2.20 -24.77
N LYS A 136 23.09 -1.36 -25.06
CA LYS A 136 22.61 -1.14 -26.43
C LYS A 136 23.69 -0.62 -27.34
N LYS A 137 24.54 0.31 -26.89
CA LYS A 137 25.69 0.81 -27.65
C LYS A 137 26.71 -0.30 -27.88
N GLU A 138 27.02 -1.11 -26.91
CA GLU A 138 27.94 -2.25 -27.03
C GLU A 138 27.44 -3.26 -28.06
N ILE A 139 26.14 -3.58 -28.04
CA ILE A 139 25.52 -4.46 -29.02
C ILE A 139 25.61 -3.89 -30.43
N SER A 140 25.34 -2.61 -30.60
CA SER A 140 25.45 -1.91 -31.89
C SER A 140 26.86 -1.95 -32.43
N ASN A 141 27.86 -1.68 -31.58
CA ASN A 141 29.28 -1.74 -31.94
C ASN A 141 29.72 -3.15 -32.35
N LEU A 142 29.25 -4.16 -31.62
CA LEU A 142 29.55 -5.56 -31.96
C LEU A 142 28.94 -5.97 -33.28
N LYS A 143 27.74 -5.51 -33.61
CA LYS A 143 27.08 -5.77 -34.88
C LYS A 143 27.87 -5.14 -36.04
N GLU A 144 28.36 -3.91 -35.89
CA GLU A 144 29.20 -3.26 -36.86
C GLU A 144 30.50 -4.04 -37.10
N LYS A 145 31.17 -4.47 -36.04
CA LYS A 145 32.40 -5.26 -36.13
C LYS A 145 32.18 -6.60 -36.83
N LEU A 146 31.08 -7.28 -36.56
CA LEU A 146 30.70 -8.50 -37.22
C LEU A 146 30.45 -8.28 -38.72
N GLN A 147 29.77 -7.22 -39.06
CA GLN A 147 29.49 -6.85 -40.45
C GLN A 147 30.78 -6.55 -41.21
N ASP A 148 31.72 -5.82 -40.61
CA ASP A 148 33.04 -5.53 -41.17
C ASP A 148 33.84 -6.82 -41.41
N LEU A 149 33.81 -7.76 -40.42
CA LEU A 149 34.46 -9.07 -40.59
C LEU A 149 33.87 -9.91 -41.72
N VAL A 150 32.55 -9.91 -41.84
CA VAL A 150 31.86 -10.56 -42.97
C VAL A 150 32.22 -9.96 -44.28
N ASN A 151 32.34 -8.66 -44.40
CA ASN A 151 32.73 -7.95 -45.59
C ASN A 151 34.18 -8.25 -45.97
N ILE A 152 35.09 -8.41 -45.02
CA ILE A 152 36.50 -8.79 -45.28
C ILE A 152 36.62 -10.21 -45.79
N ILE A 153 35.81 -11.15 -45.28
CA ILE A 153 35.82 -12.56 -45.65
C ILE A 153 35.26 -12.76 -47.07
N LYS A 154 34.35 -11.92 -47.48
CA LYS A 154 33.84 -11.93 -48.85
C LYS A 154 34.89 -11.38 -49.80
#